data_8895f9b389b437d3133b91ac363f2c90
#
_entry.id   8895f9b389b437d3133b91ac363f2c90
#
_cell.length_a   1.000
_cell.length_b   1.000
_cell.length_c   1.000
_cell.angle_alpha   90.00
_cell.angle_beta   90.00
_cell.angle_gamma   90.00
#
_symmetry.space_group_name_H-M   'P 1'
#
loop_
_entity.id
_entity.type
_entity.pdbx_description
1 polymer ?
#
loop_
_entity_poly.entity_id
_entity_poly.type
_entity_poly.pdbx_seq_one_letter_code
_entity_poly.pdbx_strand_id
1 'polypeptide(L)'
;MSFLGGEPFAQAEGLAAVARGVRAAGRSVMVFSGYTLDELRAQEAPGVADLLALTDLLVDGRYDESRRTTQRRWVGSDNQVMHFLTDRYTPLDPRFHEGNHLEIRMRGGEITLNGWPALGRLTRLGPAR
;
A
#
# COMPACT_ATOMS: atom_id res chain seq x y z
N MET A 1 4.44 -3.34 8.68
CA MET A 1 5.05 -2.06 8.23
C MET A 1 4.86 -1.90 6.74
N SER A 2 4.52 -0.71 6.28
CA SER A 2 4.32 -0.42 4.85
C SER A 2 5.34 0.59 4.36
N PHE A 3 5.95 0.34 3.22
CA PHE A 3 6.83 1.26 2.52
C PHE A 3 6.09 1.90 1.36
N LEU A 4 5.96 3.22 1.42
CA LEU A 4 5.25 4.05 0.46
C LEU A 4 6.08 5.28 0.14
N GLY A 5 5.64 6.00 -0.90
CA GLY A 5 6.19 7.30 -1.26
C GLY A 5 7.51 7.22 -2.00
N GLY A 6 7.72 8.07 -3.00
CA GLY A 6 8.77 7.87 -3.96
C GLY A 6 8.69 6.48 -4.59
N GLU A 7 9.82 5.91 -4.96
CA GLU A 7 9.91 4.51 -5.38
C GLU A 7 10.76 3.73 -4.36
N PRO A 8 10.14 2.83 -3.54
CA PRO A 8 10.88 2.09 -2.52
C PRO A 8 12.06 1.28 -3.07
N PHE A 9 11.91 0.70 -4.24
CA PHE A 9 12.98 -0.09 -4.85
C PHE A 9 14.15 0.74 -5.39
N ALA A 10 13.99 2.06 -5.51
CA ALA A 10 15.12 2.97 -5.76
C ALA A 10 16.04 3.11 -4.53
N GLN A 11 15.58 2.71 -3.35
CA GLN A 11 16.30 2.72 -2.08
C GLN A 11 16.38 1.30 -1.47
N ALA A 12 16.44 0.28 -2.32
CA ALA A 12 16.22 -1.10 -1.93
C ALA A 12 17.21 -1.60 -0.86
N GLU A 13 18.49 -1.22 -0.91
CA GLU A 13 19.47 -1.66 0.10
C GLU A 13 19.11 -1.17 1.51
N GLY A 14 18.82 0.12 1.64
CA GLY A 14 18.45 0.71 2.92
C GLY A 14 17.14 0.15 3.46
N LEU A 15 16.15 0.00 2.59
CA LEU A 15 14.85 -0.56 2.96
C LEU A 15 14.93 -2.07 3.25
N ALA A 16 15.79 -2.82 2.59
CA ALA A 16 16.04 -4.22 2.93
C ALA A 16 16.61 -4.36 4.36
N ALA A 17 17.51 -3.47 4.76
CA ALA A 17 18.04 -3.46 6.12
C ALA A 17 16.92 -3.19 7.16
N VAL A 18 16.05 -2.22 6.89
CA VAL A 18 14.87 -1.94 7.74
C VAL A 18 13.92 -3.14 7.76
N ALA A 19 13.63 -3.73 6.62
CA ALA A 19 12.74 -4.88 6.49
C ALA A 19 13.24 -6.10 7.27
N ARG A 20 14.56 -6.35 7.31
CA ARG A 20 15.14 -7.41 8.16
C ARG A 20 14.82 -7.20 9.63
N GLY A 21 14.96 -5.97 10.11
CA GLY A 21 14.61 -5.62 11.50
C GLY A 21 13.11 -5.80 11.78
N VAL A 22 12.25 -5.38 10.87
CA VAL A 22 10.80 -5.55 10.96
C VAL A 22 10.42 -7.04 11.02
N ARG A 23 10.99 -7.85 10.15
CA ARG A 23 10.76 -9.30 10.12
C ARG A 23 11.29 -9.99 11.37
N ALA A 24 12.47 -9.61 11.85
CA ALA A 24 13.04 -10.12 13.10
C ALA A 24 12.16 -9.81 14.32
N ALA A 25 11.44 -8.69 14.29
CA ALA A 25 10.45 -8.34 15.32
C ALA A 25 9.08 -9.03 15.13
N GLY A 26 8.97 -10.00 14.23
CA GLY A 26 7.74 -10.77 13.98
C GLY A 26 6.66 -9.97 13.22
N ARG A 27 7.01 -8.86 12.58
CA ARG A 27 6.08 -8.00 11.85
C ARG A 27 6.14 -8.27 10.34
N SER A 28 5.06 -7.95 9.66
CA SER A 28 4.97 -8.06 8.20
C SER A 28 5.50 -6.81 7.50
N VAL A 29 5.93 -7.01 6.25
CA VAL A 29 6.39 -5.96 5.34
C VAL A 29 5.47 -5.90 4.13
N MET A 30 4.95 -4.72 3.84
CA MET A 30 4.19 -4.41 2.64
C MET A 30 4.89 -3.31 1.87
N VAL A 31 5.01 -3.47 0.56
CA VAL A 31 5.66 -2.49 -0.31
C VAL A 31 4.74 -2.10 -1.44
N PHE A 32 4.71 -0.80 -1.74
CA PHE A 32 4.06 -0.24 -2.92
C PHE A 32 5.11 0.18 -3.92
N SER A 33 5.01 -0.28 -5.15
CA SER A 33 5.96 0.04 -6.22
C SER A 33 5.26 0.44 -7.50
N GLY A 34 5.84 1.40 -8.21
CA GLY A 34 5.44 1.74 -9.56
C GLY A 34 5.92 0.73 -10.60
N TYR A 35 6.90 -0.11 -10.27
CA TYR A 35 7.34 -1.21 -11.10
C TYR A 35 6.43 -2.42 -10.93
N THR A 36 6.29 -3.23 -11.99
CA THR A 36 5.65 -4.54 -11.86
C THR A 36 6.58 -5.54 -11.19
N LEU A 37 6.01 -6.63 -10.66
CA LEU A 37 6.83 -7.70 -10.06
C LEU A 37 7.83 -8.29 -11.05
N ASP A 38 7.45 -8.44 -12.31
CA ASP A 38 8.35 -8.95 -13.36
C ASP A 38 9.50 -7.97 -13.64
N GLU A 39 9.22 -6.67 -13.69
CA GLU A 39 10.25 -5.63 -13.81
C GLU A 39 11.22 -5.67 -12.61
N LEU A 40 10.69 -5.83 -11.39
CA LEU A 40 11.51 -5.92 -10.18
C LEU A 40 12.39 -7.16 -10.16
N ARG A 41 11.88 -8.31 -10.60
CA ARG A 41 12.65 -9.55 -10.70
C ARG A 41 13.76 -9.48 -11.75
N ALA A 42 13.58 -8.67 -12.78
CA ALA A 42 14.58 -8.43 -13.82
C ALA A 42 15.66 -7.41 -13.42
N GLN A 43 15.44 -6.65 -12.35
CA GLN A 43 16.41 -5.66 -11.89
C GLN A 43 17.59 -6.32 -11.17
N GLU A 44 18.80 -5.96 -11.58
CA GLU A 44 20.05 -6.40 -10.93
C GLU A 44 20.59 -5.37 -9.92
N ALA A 45 19.87 -4.28 -9.69
CA ALA A 45 20.26 -3.23 -8.76
C ALA A 45 20.43 -3.78 -7.33
N PRO A 46 21.43 -3.28 -6.56
CA PRO A 46 21.69 -3.76 -5.21
C PRO A 46 20.47 -3.65 -4.30
N GLY A 47 20.20 -4.71 -3.54
CA GLY A 47 19.13 -4.75 -2.54
C GLY A 47 17.75 -5.08 -3.08
N VAL A 48 17.49 -5.05 -4.39
CA VAL A 48 16.17 -5.32 -4.96
C VAL A 48 15.71 -6.74 -4.66
N ALA A 49 16.56 -7.73 -4.94
CA ALA A 49 16.25 -9.13 -4.64
C ALA A 49 16.06 -9.37 -3.14
N ASP A 50 16.88 -8.74 -2.30
CA ASP A 50 16.77 -8.83 -0.85
C ASP A 50 15.46 -8.22 -0.33
N LEU A 51 15.09 -7.04 -0.80
CA LEU A 51 13.86 -6.39 -0.40
C LEU A 51 12.64 -7.21 -0.84
N LEU A 52 12.63 -7.75 -2.06
CA LEU A 52 11.58 -8.66 -2.52
C LEU A 52 11.45 -9.89 -1.63
N ALA A 53 12.58 -10.52 -1.27
CA ALA A 53 12.59 -11.70 -0.40
C ALA A 53 12.05 -11.41 1.02
N LEU A 54 12.14 -10.17 1.47
CA LEU A 54 11.67 -9.72 2.79
C LEU A 54 10.24 -9.15 2.76
N THR A 55 9.65 -9.00 1.58
CA THR A 55 8.30 -8.45 1.40
C THR A 55 7.25 -9.55 1.49
N ASP A 56 6.24 -9.36 2.33
CA ASP A 56 5.09 -10.26 2.44
C ASP A 56 4.02 -9.91 1.40
N LEU A 57 3.74 -8.62 1.24
CA LEU A 57 2.75 -8.09 0.31
C LEU A 57 3.39 -7.04 -0.59
N LEU A 58 3.21 -7.18 -1.88
CA LEU A 58 3.62 -6.19 -2.88
C LEU A 58 2.38 -5.70 -3.64
N VAL A 59 2.16 -4.40 -3.65
CA VAL A 59 1.22 -3.76 -4.58
C VAL A 59 2.06 -3.14 -5.68
N ASP A 60 1.93 -3.66 -6.87
CA ASP A 60 2.75 -3.30 -8.02
C ASP A 60 1.99 -2.57 -9.12
N GLY A 61 2.75 -1.89 -9.97
CA GLY A 61 2.24 -1.17 -11.12
C GLY A 61 2.02 0.32 -10.88
N ARG A 62 2.21 1.09 -11.94
CA ARG A 62 2.06 2.55 -11.88
C ARG A 62 0.62 2.94 -11.59
N TYR A 63 0.44 3.91 -10.69
CA TYR A 63 -0.87 4.50 -10.45
C TYR A 63 -1.37 5.17 -11.73
N ASP A 64 -2.59 4.83 -12.12
CA ASP A 64 -3.29 5.40 -13.26
C ASP A 64 -4.58 6.09 -12.79
N GLU A 65 -4.59 7.42 -12.82
CA GLU A 65 -5.73 8.21 -12.35
C GLU A 65 -7.01 7.94 -13.15
N SER A 66 -6.89 7.64 -14.44
CA SER A 66 -8.03 7.30 -15.29
C SER A 66 -8.70 5.97 -14.89
N ARG A 67 -7.98 5.13 -14.14
CA ARG A 67 -8.42 3.81 -13.66
C ARG A 67 -8.53 3.75 -12.14
N ARG A 68 -8.67 4.92 -11.50
CA ARG A 68 -8.82 5.01 -10.06
C ARG A 68 -9.94 4.12 -9.56
N THR A 69 -9.66 3.37 -8.49
CA THR A 69 -10.64 2.50 -7.84
C THR A 69 -10.68 2.72 -6.33
N THR A 70 -11.86 2.59 -5.75
CA THR A 70 -12.08 2.55 -4.30
C THR A 70 -12.66 1.19 -3.87
N GLN A 71 -12.83 0.28 -4.81
CA GLN A 71 -13.43 -1.04 -4.60
C GLN A 71 -12.45 -2.03 -3.95
N ARG A 72 -11.15 -1.79 -4.13
CA ARG A 72 -10.10 -2.67 -3.64
C ARG A 72 -9.27 -1.95 -2.59
N ARG A 73 -9.18 -2.55 -1.42
CA ARG A 73 -8.35 -2.02 -0.33
C ARG A 73 -6.87 -2.05 -0.71
N TRP A 74 -6.13 -1.00 -0.37
CA TRP A 74 -4.71 -0.78 -0.63
C TRP A 74 -4.31 -0.67 -2.11
N VAL A 75 -5.24 -0.69 -3.03
CA VAL A 75 -5.01 -0.52 -4.46
C VAL A 75 -5.62 0.80 -4.90
N GLY A 76 -4.84 1.65 -5.55
CA GLY A 76 -5.28 2.99 -5.97
C GLY A 76 -5.93 3.01 -7.35
N SER A 77 -5.48 2.14 -8.25
CA SER A 77 -6.01 2.02 -9.61
C SER A 77 -6.15 0.55 -10.03
N ASP A 78 -7.09 0.27 -10.93
CA ASP A 78 -7.46 -1.10 -11.31
C ASP A 78 -6.34 -1.93 -11.94
N ASN A 79 -5.37 -1.26 -12.56
CA ASN A 79 -4.21 -1.90 -13.18
C ASN A 79 -3.20 -2.43 -12.17
N GLN A 80 -3.25 -1.96 -10.92
CA GLN A 80 -2.33 -2.41 -9.88
C GLN A 80 -2.72 -3.79 -9.36
N VAL A 81 -1.72 -4.61 -9.10
CA VAL A 81 -1.88 -5.99 -8.62
C VAL A 81 -1.29 -6.13 -7.24
N MET A 82 -1.99 -6.87 -6.38
CA MET A 82 -1.50 -7.25 -5.06
C MET A 82 -0.93 -8.67 -5.15
N HIS A 83 0.35 -8.79 -4.82
CA HIS A 83 1.05 -10.08 -4.78
C HIS A 83 1.29 -10.50 -3.34
N PHE A 84 0.98 -11.75 -3.05
CA PHE A 84 1.23 -12.41 -1.77
C PHE A 84 2.54 -13.19 -1.92
N LEU A 85 3.65 -12.59 -1.50
CA LEU A 85 5.00 -13.15 -1.73
C LEU A 85 5.43 -14.17 -0.69
N THR A 86 4.73 -14.22 0.45
CA THR A 86 4.94 -15.20 1.53
C THR A 86 3.60 -15.78 1.98
N ASP A 87 3.64 -16.81 2.81
CA ASP A 87 2.44 -17.46 3.38
C ASP A 87 1.78 -16.67 4.51
N ARG A 88 2.32 -15.52 4.88
CA ARG A 88 1.85 -14.74 6.02
C ARG A 88 0.42 -14.24 5.84
N TYR A 89 0.05 -13.93 4.62
CA TYR A 89 -1.30 -13.54 4.22
C TYR A 89 -1.74 -14.35 3.01
N THR A 90 -3.05 -14.54 2.88
CA THR A 90 -3.64 -15.22 1.72
C THR A 90 -4.67 -14.31 1.05
N PRO A 91 -4.93 -14.49 -0.26
CA PRO A 91 -5.99 -13.75 -0.95
C PRO A 91 -7.39 -13.95 -0.36
N LEU A 92 -7.59 -15.03 0.40
CA LEU A 92 -8.87 -15.36 1.06
C LEU A 92 -9.08 -14.63 2.39
N ASP A 93 -8.07 -13.93 2.89
CA ASP A 93 -8.18 -13.15 4.14
C ASP A 93 -9.25 -12.04 3.95
N PRO A 94 -10.28 -11.98 4.82
CA PRO A 94 -11.37 -11.03 4.70
C PRO A 94 -10.93 -9.56 4.60
N ARG A 95 -9.79 -9.22 5.19
CA ARG A 95 -9.22 -7.86 5.15
C ARG A 95 -8.95 -7.34 3.75
N PHE A 96 -8.74 -8.23 2.77
CA PHE A 96 -8.48 -7.85 1.38
C PHE A 96 -9.75 -7.69 0.55
N HIS A 97 -10.89 -8.09 1.10
CA HIS A 97 -12.21 -7.96 0.46
C HIS A 97 -13.06 -6.84 1.04
N GLU A 98 -12.60 -6.22 2.12
CA GLU A 98 -13.24 -5.03 2.67
C GLU A 98 -12.92 -3.82 1.80
N GLY A 99 -13.93 -2.94 1.62
CA GLY A 99 -13.74 -1.66 0.93
C GLY A 99 -12.81 -0.71 1.71
N ASN A 100 -12.36 0.34 1.05
CA ASN A 100 -11.58 1.38 1.69
C ASN A 100 -12.39 2.07 2.79
N HIS A 101 -11.76 2.28 3.94
CA HIS A 101 -12.35 2.99 5.07
C HIS A 101 -11.89 4.45 5.08
N LEU A 102 -12.80 5.33 5.48
CA LEU A 102 -12.50 6.71 5.82
C LEU A 102 -12.38 6.82 7.34
N GLU A 103 -11.25 7.24 7.82
CA GLU A 103 -11.04 7.57 9.23
C GLU A 103 -11.21 9.07 9.44
N ILE A 104 -12.11 9.44 10.33
CA ILE A 104 -12.33 10.83 10.73
C ILE A 104 -11.83 10.97 12.16
N ARG A 105 -10.81 11.79 12.36
CA ARG A 105 -10.32 12.14 13.70
C ARG A 105 -10.69 13.57 14.02
N MET A 106 -11.33 13.77 15.17
CA MET A 106 -11.64 15.09 15.71
C MET A 106 -10.85 15.32 16.99
N ARG A 107 -10.05 16.35 17.03
CA ARG A 107 -9.26 16.71 18.20
C ARG A 107 -9.14 18.22 18.30
N GLY A 108 -9.59 18.80 19.41
CA GLY A 108 -9.42 20.22 19.69
C GLY A 108 -10.05 21.17 18.65
N GLY A 109 -11.17 20.77 18.04
CA GLY A 109 -11.81 21.55 16.97
C GLY A 109 -11.22 21.35 15.58
N GLU A 110 -10.16 20.55 15.46
CA GLU A 110 -9.55 20.16 14.18
C GLU A 110 -10.11 18.83 13.71
N ILE A 111 -10.44 18.75 12.42
CA ILE A 111 -10.91 17.53 11.77
C ILE A 111 -9.84 17.05 10.81
N THR A 112 -9.32 15.85 11.05
CA THR A 112 -8.39 15.18 10.15
C THR A 112 -9.10 14.04 9.45
N LEU A 113 -9.02 14.00 8.12
CA LEU A 113 -9.57 12.94 7.27
C LEU A 113 -8.42 12.10 6.72
N ASN A 114 -8.41 10.80 7.05
CA ASN A 114 -7.47 9.83 6.52
C ASN A 114 -8.22 8.79 5.69
N GLY A 115 -7.70 8.48 4.53
CA GLY A 115 -8.30 7.52 3.61
C GLY A 115 -8.80 8.17 2.33
N TRP A 116 -9.64 7.45 1.61
CA TRP A 116 -10.21 7.91 0.35
C TRP A 116 -11.68 8.28 0.55
N PRO A 117 -11.98 9.55 0.84
CA PRO A 117 -13.37 9.96 0.95
C PRO A 117 -14.04 9.85 -0.41
N ALA A 118 -15.21 9.25 -0.43
CA ALA A 118 -16.13 9.43 -1.55
C ALA A 118 -16.64 10.89 -1.49
N LEU A 119 -15.94 11.80 -2.17
CA LEU A 119 -16.22 13.24 -2.14
C LEU A 119 -17.71 13.57 -2.36
N GLY A 120 -18.42 12.77 -3.15
CA GLY A 120 -19.87 12.93 -3.36
C GLY A 120 -20.73 12.72 -2.11
N ARG A 121 -20.22 12.12 -1.03
CA ARG A 121 -20.94 11.99 0.25
C ARG A 121 -20.63 13.12 1.24
N LEU A 122 -19.46 13.72 1.15
CA LEU A 122 -19.06 14.84 2.02
C LEU A 122 -19.80 16.13 1.66
N THR A 123 -20.16 16.32 0.39
CA THR A 123 -20.94 17.48 -0.06
C THR A 123 -22.41 17.46 0.37
N ARG A 124 -22.88 16.36 0.97
CA ARG A 124 -24.24 16.24 1.51
C ARG A 124 -24.35 16.51 3.01
N LEU A 125 -23.26 16.74 3.68
CA LEU A 125 -23.28 17.34 5.02
C LEU A 125 -23.62 18.83 4.81
N GLY A 126 -24.91 19.13 4.78
CA GLY A 126 -25.38 20.50 4.66
C GLY A 126 -24.73 21.41 5.70
N PRO A 127 -24.77 22.74 5.51
CA PRO A 127 -24.16 23.68 6.44
C PRO A 127 -24.67 23.40 7.85
N ALA A 128 -23.74 23.31 8.80
CA ALA A 128 -24.07 23.23 10.21
C ALA A 128 -24.94 24.44 10.57
N ARG A 129 -26.11 24.17 11.07
CA ARG A 129 -26.99 25.22 11.62
C ARG A 129 -26.57 25.53 13.05
#